data_e2d81d361619ececb5ac1863a0d90ecc
#
_entry.id   e2d81d361619ececb5ac1863a0d90ecc
#
_cell.length_a   1.000
_cell.length_b   1.000
_cell.length_c   1.000
_cell.angle_alpha   90.00
_cell.angle_beta   90.00
_cell.angle_gamma   90.00
#
_symmetry.space_group_name_H-M   'P 1'
#
loop_
_entity.id
_entity.type
_entity.pdbx_description
1 polymer ?
#
loop_
_entity_poly.entity_id
_entity_poly.type
_entity_poly.pdbx_seq_one_letter_code
_entity_poly.pdbx_strand_id
1 'polypeptide(L)'
;SRADAEYRQRFAERFALQTIAPAQQGGLVVHAVSMGEVVAAIPLIEALLRDYPALPMTITCTTPTGSARIRQHFAAQIATGRVYHCYLPFDTPGANRRFLQKLAPQLVLLLETELWPNLLHAAKAHQVPVLLVNARLSRRSALGYRPFAWLVKPMLQQLTAVLAQDIATARRFNALAGRHCDSALAVRVGNLKYDMRIAPDLAQRAAALRTDWGARPVLVAGSTHAGEDEIILQA
;
A
#
# COMPACT_ATOMS: atom_id res chain seq x y z
N SER A 1 9.02 -18.79 16.28
CA SER A 1 8.64 -19.44 15.00
C SER A 1 9.49 -18.90 13.84
N ARG A 2 9.50 -19.57 12.68
CA ARG A 2 10.23 -19.13 11.48
C ARG A 2 9.75 -17.73 11.04
N ALA A 3 8.46 -17.45 11.20
CA ALA A 3 7.87 -16.14 10.94
C ALA A 3 8.49 -15.04 11.82
N ASP A 4 8.73 -15.31 13.11
CA ASP A 4 9.32 -14.32 14.02
C ASP A 4 10.77 -13.96 13.61
N ALA A 5 11.53 -14.90 13.08
CA ALA A 5 12.89 -14.66 12.61
C ALA A 5 12.91 -13.73 11.39
N GLU A 6 11.95 -13.85 10.46
CA GLU A 6 11.86 -12.99 9.29
C GLU A 6 11.50 -11.54 9.65
N TYR A 7 10.66 -11.32 10.67
CA TYR A 7 10.33 -9.98 11.16
C TYR A 7 11.50 -9.27 11.85
N ARG A 8 12.50 -10.03 12.35
CA ARG A 8 13.71 -9.47 12.96
C ARG A 8 14.78 -9.10 11.94
N GLN A 9 14.68 -9.57 10.71
CA GLN A 9 15.59 -9.17 9.64
C GLN A 9 15.43 -7.69 9.32
N ARG A 10 16.54 -7.02 8.99
CA ARG A 10 16.57 -5.60 8.61
C ARG A 10 15.95 -4.68 9.67
N PHE A 11 16.12 -5.04 10.95
CA PHE A 11 15.47 -4.34 12.08
C PHE A 11 15.88 -2.85 12.17
N ALA A 12 17.08 -2.50 11.75
CA ALA A 12 17.56 -1.12 11.70
C ALA A 12 16.67 -0.22 10.82
N GLU A 13 16.06 -0.76 9.76
CA GLU A 13 15.15 -0.03 8.89
C GLU A 13 13.87 0.39 9.61
N ARG A 14 13.39 -0.44 10.56
CA ARG A 14 12.22 -0.14 11.39
C ARG A 14 12.39 1.11 12.27
N PHE A 15 13.62 1.59 12.41
CA PHE A 15 13.95 2.83 13.13
C PHE A 15 14.60 3.88 12.22
N ALA A 16 14.58 3.65 10.90
CA ALA A 16 15.26 4.51 9.90
C ALA A 16 16.75 4.74 10.21
N LEU A 17 17.44 3.70 10.68
CA LEU A 17 18.86 3.78 11.01
C LEU A 17 19.77 3.42 9.82
N GLN A 18 19.24 2.75 8.77
CA GLN A 18 19.99 2.41 7.57
C GLN A 18 20.52 3.66 6.86
N THR A 19 21.61 3.48 6.12
CA THR A 19 22.14 4.50 5.21
C THR A 19 21.31 4.49 3.92
N ILE A 20 21.05 5.68 3.38
CA ILE A 20 20.36 5.88 2.10
C ILE A 20 21.33 6.60 1.17
N ALA A 21 21.56 6.04 0.00
CA ALA A 21 22.45 6.64 -0.99
C ALA A 21 21.85 7.95 -1.54
N PRO A 22 22.68 8.98 -1.84
CA PRO A 22 22.19 10.25 -2.39
C PRO A 22 21.32 10.09 -3.64
N ALA A 23 21.63 9.13 -4.52
CA ALA A 23 20.84 8.82 -5.70
C ALA A 23 19.39 8.36 -5.43
N GLN A 24 19.06 8.03 -4.17
CA GLN A 24 17.74 7.58 -3.74
C GLN A 24 16.93 8.70 -3.04
N GLN A 25 17.50 9.88 -2.93
CA GLN A 25 16.87 11.03 -2.29
C GLN A 25 16.04 11.84 -3.30
N GLY A 26 15.08 12.60 -2.82
CA GLY A 26 14.31 13.56 -3.62
C GLY A 26 13.28 12.94 -4.56
N GLY A 27 12.92 11.67 -4.38
CA GLY A 27 11.99 10.96 -5.25
C GLY A 27 10.60 10.76 -4.66
N LEU A 28 9.94 9.68 -5.11
CA LEU A 28 8.62 9.26 -4.65
C LEU A 28 8.75 8.14 -3.61
N VAL A 29 7.92 8.18 -2.58
CA VAL A 29 7.75 7.06 -1.63
C VAL A 29 6.38 6.44 -1.85
N VAL A 30 6.32 5.12 -2.08
CA VAL A 30 5.08 4.35 -2.16
C VAL A 30 5.07 3.34 -1.02
N HIS A 31 4.06 3.42 -0.16
CA HIS A 31 3.88 2.52 0.96
C HIS A 31 2.68 1.60 0.76
N ALA A 32 2.92 0.29 0.81
CA ALA A 32 1.92 -0.77 0.80
C ALA A 32 2.23 -1.76 1.93
N VAL A 33 1.34 -1.92 2.90
CA VAL A 33 1.61 -2.68 4.13
C VAL A 33 1.86 -4.14 3.86
N SER A 34 0.96 -4.79 3.14
CA SER A 34 0.89 -6.23 2.95
C SER A 34 1.27 -6.67 1.53
N MET A 35 1.48 -7.98 1.35
CA MET A 35 1.69 -8.56 0.03
C MET A 35 0.52 -8.25 -0.93
N GLY A 36 -0.72 -8.31 -0.45
CA GLY A 36 -1.91 -8.02 -1.27
C GLY A 36 -1.94 -6.58 -1.77
N GLU A 37 -1.60 -5.62 -0.90
CA GLU A 37 -1.49 -4.21 -1.27
C GLU A 37 -0.33 -3.95 -2.22
N VAL A 38 0.82 -4.59 -2.00
CA VAL A 38 1.96 -4.54 -2.93
C VAL A 38 1.54 -4.98 -4.32
N VAL A 39 0.85 -6.12 -4.44
CA VAL A 39 0.36 -6.62 -5.74
C VAL A 39 -0.61 -5.64 -6.39
N ALA A 40 -1.54 -5.06 -5.62
CA ALA A 40 -2.47 -4.05 -6.12
C ALA A 40 -1.78 -2.75 -6.55
N ALA A 41 -0.63 -2.41 -5.93
CA ALA A 41 0.15 -1.22 -6.24
C ALA A 41 1.05 -1.37 -7.47
N ILE A 42 1.36 -2.59 -7.91
CA ILE A 42 2.29 -2.83 -9.04
C ILE A 42 1.94 -1.99 -10.27
N PRO A 43 0.70 -1.97 -10.80
CA PRO A 43 0.38 -1.19 -11.98
C PRO A 43 0.64 0.30 -11.82
N LEU A 44 0.32 0.86 -10.65
CA LEU A 44 0.59 2.26 -10.32
C LEU A 44 2.09 2.53 -10.27
N ILE A 45 2.87 1.67 -9.61
CA ILE A 45 4.32 1.81 -9.48
C ILE A 45 4.98 1.74 -10.86
N GLU A 46 4.58 0.79 -11.71
CA GLU A 46 5.08 0.65 -13.08
C GLU A 46 4.77 1.89 -13.93
N ALA A 47 3.55 2.43 -13.81
CA ALA A 47 3.16 3.66 -14.49
C ALA A 47 4.02 4.86 -14.04
N LEU A 48 4.22 5.02 -12.72
CA LEU A 48 5.06 6.08 -12.17
C LEU A 48 6.53 5.94 -12.60
N LEU A 49 7.06 4.71 -12.62
CA LEU A 49 8.44 4.45 -13.10
C LEU A 49 8.61 4.78 -14.58
N ARG A 50 7.60 4.53 -15.40
CA ARG A 50 7.59 4.83 -16.84
C ARG A 50 7.44 6.34 -17.09
N ASP A 51 6.49 6.98 -16.42
CA ASP A 51 6.10 8.36 -16.71
C ASP A 51 7.04 9.38 -16.05
N TYR A 52 7.74 8.97 -14.98
CA TYR A 52 8.72 9.79 -14.26
C TYR A 52 10.10 9.11 -14.21
N PRO A 53 10.77 8.89 -15.34
CA PRO A 53 12.00 8.10 -15.40
C PRO A 53 13.18 8.71 -14.62
N ALA A 54 13.18 10.01 -14.40
CA ALA A 54 14.26 10.70 -13.68
C ALA A 54 14.10 10.68 -12.15
N LEU A 55 12.90 10.41 -11.62
CA LEU A 55 12.66 10.46 -10.16
C LEU A 55 13.02 9.12 -9.51
N PRO A 56 13.88 9.10 -8.48
CA PRO A 56 14.10 7.88 -7.70
C PRO A 56 12.80 7.45 -7.00
N MET A 57 12.63 6.16 -6.82
CA MET A 57 11.44 5.63 -6.17
C MET A 57 11.82 4.74 -4.98
N THR A 58 11.24 5.02 -3.83
CA THR A 58 11.32 4.15 -2.66
C THR A 58 10.00 3.41 -2.47
N ILE A 59 10.05 2.09 -2.46
CA ILE A 59 8.89 1.25 -2.17
C ILE A 59 9.05 0.66 -0.77
N THR A 60 8.08 0.89 0.11
CA THR A 60 8.09 0.41 1.49
C THR A 60 6.94 -0.54 1.76
N CYS A 61 7.16 -1.48 2.67
CA CYS A 61 6.12 -2.35 3.23
C CYS A 61 6.37 -2.59 4.72
N THR A 62 5.48 -3.36 5.38
CA THR A 62 5.67 -3.75 6.78
C THR A 62 5.88 -5.25 6.97
N THR A 63 5.51 -6.09 6.00
CA THR A 63 5.55 -7.54 6.11
C THR A 63 6.70 -8.17 5.32
N PRO A 64 7.30 -9.28 5.82
CA PRO A 64 8.33 -10.01 5.09
C PRO A 64 7.86 -10.51 3.72
N THR A 65 6.62 -11.00 3.62
CA THR A 65 6.01 -11.46 2.36
C THR A 65 5.83 -10.32 1.36
N GLY A 66 5.42 -9.13 1.80
CA GLY A 66 5.37 -7.93 0.97
C GLY A 66 6.77 -7.54 0.47
N SER A 67 7.77 -7.57 1.37
CA SER A 67 9.17 -7.29 1.03
C SER A 67 9.72 -8.28 -0.01
N ALA A 68 9.44 -9.58 0.14
CA ALA A 68 9.84 -10.60 -0.83
C ALA A 68 9.20 -10.32 -2.21
N ARG A 69 7.92 -9.97 -2.24
CA ARG A 69 7.19 -9.65 -3.47
C ARG A 69 7.78 -8.43 -4.18
N ILE A 70 8.08 -7.35 -3.45
CA ILE A 70 8.71 -6.16 -4.01
C ILE A 70 10.06 -6.51 -4.63
N ARG A 71 10.92 -7.22 -3.89
CA ARG A 71 12.25 -7.62 -4.36
C ARG A 71 12.20 -8.53 -5.57
N GLN A 72 11.21 -9.41 -5.65
CA GLN A 72 11.01 -10.30 -6.79
C GLN A 72 10.54 -9.53 -8.03
N HIS A 73 9.51 -8.69 -7.87
CA HIS A 73 8.88 -8.02 -9.01
C HIS A 73 9.75 -6.90 -9.59
N PHE A 74 10.40 -6.12 -8.72
CA PHE A 74 11.23 -4.98 -9.10
C PHE A 74 12.73 -5.28 -9.05
N ALA A 75 13.13 -6.55 -9.20
CA ALA A 75 14.54 -6.96 -9.09
C ALA A 75 15.48 -6.18 -10.00
N ALA A 76 15.10 -6.00 -11.27
CA ALA A 76 15.88 -5.26 -12.25
C ALA A 76 16.01 -3.76 -11.88
N GLN A 77 14.92 -3.14 -11.44
CA GLN A 77 14.90 -1.73 -11.04
C GLN A 77 15.69 -1.49 -9.74
N ILE A 78 15.69 -2.47 -8.84
CA ILE A 78 16.50 -2.43 -7.60
C ILE A 78 17.99 -2.58 -7.95
N ALA A 79 18.33 -3.50 -8.84
CA ALA A 79 19.72 -3.73 -9.26
C ALA A 79 20.34 -2.51 -9.96
N THR A 80 19.53 -1.76 -10.71
CA THR A 80 19.96 -0.51 -11.37
C THR A 80 19.92 0.73 -10.45
N GLY A 81 19.48 0.56 -9.18
CA GLY A 81 19.32 1.68 -8.24
C GLY A 81 18.11 2.59 -8.54
N ARG A 82 17.29 2.26 -9.54
CA ARG A 82 16.08 3.01 -9.90
C ARG A 82 14.99 2.91 -8.84
N VAL A 83 14.91 1.76 -8.16
CA VAL A 83 14.02 1.50 -7.03
C VAL A 83 14.86 1.19 -5.79
N TYR A 84 14.59 1.88 -4.71
CA TYR A 84 15.03 1.52 -3.38
C TYR A 84 13.91 0.83 -2.62
N HIS A 85 14.22 -0.24 -1.89
CA HIS A 85 13.24 -0.94 -1.06
C HIS A 85 13.73 -1.07 0.38
N CYS A 86 12.89 -0.61 1.31
CA CYS A 86 13.08 -0.81 2.74
C CYS A 86 11.74 -1.03 3.46
N TYR A 87 11.78 -1.46 4.71
CA TYR A 87 10.62 -1.44 5.56
C TYR A 87 10.25 0.00 5.96
N LEU A 88 8.93 0.29 6.06
CA LEU A 88 8.49 1.51 6.70
C LEU A 88 8.92 1.49 8.18
N PRO A 89 9.44 2.58 8.73
CA PRO A 89 9.75 2.66 10.15
C PRO A 89 8.51 2.47 11.02
N PHE A 90 8.69 2.03 12.24
CA PHE A 90 7.64 2.09 13.25
C PHE A 90 7.14 3.52 13.40
N ASP A 91 5.83 3.68 13.64
CA ASP A 91 5.22 4.99 13.71
C ASP A 91 5.58 5.73 15.01
N THR A 92 6.84 6.08 15.14
CA THR A 92 7.37 6.91 16.22
C THR A 92 7.88 8.23 15.68
N PRO A 93 7.80 9.34 16.45
CA PRO A 93 8.20 10.67 15.99
C PRO A 93 9.64 10.71 15.47
N GLY A 94 10.58 10.11 16.20
CA GLY A 94 12.00 10.11 15.84
C GLY A 94 12.34 9.29 14.60
N ALA A 95 11.70 8.12 14.42
CA ALA A 95 11.95 7.25 13.28
C ALA A 95 11.40 7.88 11.99
N ASN A 96 10.16 8.37 12.02
CA ASN A 96 9.55 9.01 10.85
C ASN A 96 10.26 10.30 10.43
N ARG A 97 10.70 11.12 11.41
CA ARG A 97 11.52 12.30 11.12
C ARG A 97 12.82 11.91 10.39
N ARG A 98 13.59 10.94 10.94
CA ARG A 98 14.82 10.46 10.30
C ARG A 98 14.57 9.88 8.91
N PHE A 99 13.49 9.13 8.74
CA PHE A 99 13.12 8.52 7.45
C PHE A 99 12.91 9.60 6.38
N LEU A 100 12.09 10.60 6.69
CA LEU A 100 11.81 11.69 5.75
C LEU A 100 13.03 12.58 5.52
N GLN A 101 13.83 12.86 6.55
CA GLN A 101 15.07 13.62 6.39
C GLN A 101 16.08 12.94 5.48
N LYS A 102 16.23 11.60 5.62
CA LYS A 102 17.18 10.84 4.80
C LYS A 102 16.72 10.66 3.37
N LEU A 103 15.42 10.47 3.11
CA LEU A 103 14.87 10.30 1.77
C LEU A 103 14.58 11.62 1.09
N ALA A 104 14.25 12.67 1.85
CA ALA A 104 13.80 13.97 1.37
C ALA A 104 12.80 13.85 0.21
N PRO A 105 11.71 13.06 0.34
CA PRO A 105 10.85 12.74 -0.79
C PRO A 105 10.03 13.96 -1.22
N GLN A 106 9.74 14.04 -2.52
CA GLN A 106 8.84 15.05 -3.08
C GLN A 106 7.35 14.72 -2.83
N LEU A 107 7.03 13.43 -2.65
CA LEU A 107 5.67 12.96 -2.45
C LEU A 107 5.69 11.59 -1.76
N VAL A 108 4.75 11.39 -0.84
CA VAL A 108 4.47 10.09 -0.21
C VAL A 108 3.09 9.61 -0.63
N LEU A 109 3.01 8.39 -1.14
CA LEU A 109 1.77 7.69 -1.49
C LEU A 109 1.55 6.56 -0.47
N LEU A 110 0.47 6.64 0.29
CA LEU A 110 0.04 5.60 1.23
C LEU A 110 -1.13 4.83 0.60
N LEU A 111 -1.09 3.51 0.61
CA LEU A 111 -2.17 2.70 0.04
C LEU A 111 -3.26 2.39 1.05
N GLU A 112 -4.48 2.24 0.55
CA GLU A 112 -5.70 1.80 1.24
C GLU A 112 -6.09 2.67 2.45
N THR A 113 -5.97 2.15 3.69
CA THR A 113 -6.42 2.85 4.91
C THR A 113 -5.24 3.11 5.86
N GLU A 114 -4.06 3.19 5.33
CA GLU A 114 -2.82 3.31 6.11
C GLU A 114 -2.61 4.74 6.60
N LEU A 115 -3.17 5.03 7.76
CA LEU A 115 -3.05 6.31 8.44
C LEU A 115 -2.04 6.18 9.60
N TRP A 116 -0.86 6.72 9.39
CA TRP A 116 0.26 6.70 10.33
C TRP A 116 0.46 8.09 10.94
N PRO A 117 -0.06 8.36 12.17
CA PRO A 117 -0.11 9.71 12.73
C PRO A 117 1.23 10.42 12.81
N ASN A 118 2.29 9.72 13.24
CA ASN A 118 3.61 10.32 13.35
C ASN A 118 4.29 10.54 12.00
N LEU A 119 4.04 9.64 11.03
CA LEU A 119 4.50 9.84 9.65
C LEU A 119 3.85 11.09 9.03
N LEU A 120 2.52 11.22 9.17
CA LEU A 120 1.78 12.38 8.65
C LEU A 120 2.25 13.67 9.31
N HIS A 121 2.44 13.66 10.64
CA HIS A 121 2.97 14.82 11.36
C HIS A 121 4.37 15.20 10.89
N ALA A 122 5.26 14.23 10.74
CA ALA A 122 6.61 14.47 10.23
C ALA A 122 6.59 14.97 8.78
N ALA A 123 5.75 14.42 7.92
CA ALA A 123 5.59 14.85 6.53
C ALA A 123 5.14 16.32 6.45
N LYS A 124 4.14 16.69 7.25
CA LYS A 124 3.71 18.09 7.36
C LYS A 124 4.82 19.02 7.81
N ALA A 125 5.59 18.63 8.83
CA ALA A 125 6.71 19.42 9.35
C ALA A 125 7.85 19.62 8.31
N HIS A 126 8.03 18.64 7.42
CA HIS A 126 9.00 18.70 6.32
C HIS A 126 8.39 19.20 4.99
N GLN A 127 7.14 19.66 4.99
CA GLN A 127 6.41 20.15 3.81
C GLN A 127 6.33 19.11 2.68
N VAL A 128 6.34 17.81 3.03
CA VAL A 128 6.19 16.70 2.09
C VAL A 128 4.70 16.40 1.91
N PRO A 129 4.14 16.52 0.70
CA PRO A 129 2.76 16.15 0.43
C PRO A 129 2.56 14.64 0.59
N VAL A 130 1.39 14.28 1.15
CA VAL A 130 1.00 12.88 1.34
C VAL A 130 -0.35 12.63 0.71
N LEU A 131 -0.44 11.65 -0.18
CA LEU A 131 -1.69 11.18 -0.77
C LEU A 131 -2.05 9.81 -0.21
N LEU A 132 -3.31 9.63 0.15
CA LEU A 132 -3.88 8.32 0.42
C LEU A 132 -4.48 7.79 -0.88
N VAL A 133 -3.92 6.71 -1.42
CA VAL A 133 -4.26 6.17 -2.74
C VAL A 133 -5.01 4.84 -2.59
N ASN A 134 -5.94 4.57 -3.50
CA ASN A 134 -6.80 3.38 -3.42
C ASN A 134 -7.55 3.31 -2.09
N ALA A 135 -7.92 4.47 -1.55
CA ALA A 135 -8.44 4.59 -0.19
C ALA A 135 -9.75 3.82 -0.03
N ARG A 136 -9.83 3.07 1.06
CA ARG A 136 -11.00 2.28 1.44
C ARG A 136 -11.36 2.57 2.89
N LEU A 137 -12.63 2.84 3.14
CA LEU A 137 -13.13 3.06 4.50
C LEU A 137 -14.54 2.47 4.63
N SER A 138 -14.69 1.41 5.41
CA SER A 138 -15.98 0.80 5.65
C SER A 138 -16.88 1.72 6.51
N ARG A 139 -18.21 1.53 6.42
CA ARG A 139 -19.15 2.24 7.29
C ARG A 139 -18.87 1.96 8.77
N ARG A 140 -18.55 0.70 9.11
CA ARG A 140 -18.22 0.27 10.48
C ARG A 140 -16.98 1.01 10.99
N SER A 141 -15.91 1.06 10.21
CA SER A 141 -14.68 1.76 10.58
C SER A 141 -14.91 3.28 10.72
N ALA A 142 -15.66 3.88 9.80
CA ALA A 142 -15.99 5.31 9.87
C ALA A 142 -16.78 5.66 11.14
N LEU A 143 -17.73 4.82 11.54
CA LEU A 143 -18.47 4.97 12.79
C LEU A 143 -17.56 4.80 14.02
N GLY A 144 -16.64 3.83 13.97
CA GLY A 144 -15.64 3.60 15.03
C GLY A 144 -14.68 4.79 15.24
N TYR A 145 -14.43 5.58 14.21
CA TYR A 145 -13.59 6.78 14.32
C TYR A 145 -14.31 8.00 14.92
N ARG A 146 -15.65 8.04 14.91
CA ARG A 146 -16.42 9.20 15.41
C ARG A 146 -16.11 9.60 16.86
N PRO A 147 -16.02 8.68 17.83
CA PRO A 147 -15.68 9.04 19.22
C PRO A 147 -14.29 9.68 19.34
N PHE A 148 -13.40 9.39 18.39
CA PHE A 148 -12.04 9.89 18.31
C PHE A 148 -11.87 11.01 17.28
N ALA A 149 -12.97 11.69 16.88
CA ALA A 149 -12.95 12.72 15.86
C ALA A 149 -11.97 13.86 16.18
N TRP A 150 -11.75 14.18 17.44
CA TRP A 150 -10.79 15.18 17.91
C TRP A 150 -9.34 14.84 17.53
N LEU A 151 -9.02 13.54 17.38
CA LEU A 151 -7.72 13.05 16.95
C LEU A 151 -7.68 12.77 15.43
N VAL A 152 -8.73 12.13 14.90
CA VAL A 152 -8.80 11.67 13.51
C VAL A 152 -8.91 12.85 12.54
N LYS A 153 -9.71 13.86 12.85
CA LYS A 153 -9.91 15.04 11.99
C LYS A 153 -8.61 15.80 11.72
N PRO A 154 -7.82 16.24 12.73
CA PRO A 154 -6.55 16.93 12.46
C PRO A 154 -5.52 16.03 11.77
N MET A 155 -5.54 14.72 12.01
CA MET A 155 -4.69 13.78 11.31
C MET A 155 -5.04 13.71 9.81
N LEU A 156 -6.33 13.55 9.46
CA LEU A 156 -6.77 13.55 8.06
C LEU A 156 -6.48 14.87 7.35
N GLN A 157 -6.55 15.98 8.05
CA GLN A 157 -6.23 17.32 7.50
C GLN A 157 -4.74 17.53 7.19
N GLN A 158 -3.88 16.58 7.56
CA GLN A 158 -2.47 16.58 7.17
C GLN A 158 -2.24 15.92 5.80
N LEU A 159 -3.22 15.17 5.29
CA LEU A 159 -3.19 14.65 3.94
C LEU A 159 -3.42 15.76 2.92
N THR A 160 -2.70 15.68 1.81
CA THR A 160 -2.91 16.58 0.66
C THR A 160 -4.19 16.22 -0.07
N ALA A 161 -4.43 14.91 -0.29
CA ALA A 161 -5.67 14.40 -0.87
C ALA A 161 -5.88 12.91 -0.52
N VAL A 162 -7.13 12.46 -0.67
CA VAL A 162 -7.55 11.07 -0.55
C VAL A 162 -8.19 10.62 -1.86
N LEU A 163 -7.56 9.67 -2.54
CA LEU A 163 -8.00 9.08 -3.79
C LEU A 163 -8.79 7.80 -3.50
N ALA A 164 -10.10 7.94 -3.37
CA ALA A 164 -10.99 6.90 -2.88
C ALA A 164 -11.43 5.93 -3.98
N GLN A 165 -11.62 4.65 -3.65
CA GLN A 165 -12.11 3.62 -4.56
C GLN A 165 -13.54 3.89 -5.04
N ASP A 166 -14.39 4.43 -4.16
CA ASP A 166 -15.80 4.69 -4.44
C ASP A 166 -16.31 5.98 -3.79
N ILE A 167 -17.47 6.45 -4.25
CA ILE A 167 -18.11 7.68 -3.76
C ILE A 167 -18.46 7.59 -2.27
N ALA A 168 -18.89 6.44 -1.79
CA ALA A 168 -19.26 6.28 -0.38
C ALA A 168 -18.04 6.40 0.54
N THR A 169 -16.90 5.87 0.12
CA THR A 169 -15.61 6.03 0.80
C THR A 169 -15.17 7.51 0.80
N ALA A 170 -15.24 8.20 -0.34
CA ALA A 170 -14.88 9.61 -0.42
C ALA A 170 -15.75 10.46 0.53
N ARG A 171 -17.07 10.24 0.54
CA ARG A 171 -18.00 10.93 1.45
C ARG A 171 -17.65 10.69 2.93
N ARG A 172 -17.26 9.45 3.31
CA ARG A 172 -16.88 9.12 4.70
C ARG A 172 -15.63 9.86 5.12
N PHE A 173 -14.59 9.89 4.28
CA PHE A 173 -13.36 10.64 4.55
C PHE A 173 -13.62 12.15 4.67
N ASN A 174 -14.40 12.73 3.76
CA ASN A 174 -14.75 14.14 3.81
C ASN A 174 -15.53 14.49 5.10
N ALA A 175 -16.49 13.65 5.49
CA ALA A 175 -17.24 13.82 6.72
C ALA A 175 -16.34 13.75 7.98
N LEU A 176 -15.43 12.79 8.05
CA LEU A 176 -14.46 12.65 9.16
C LEU A 176 -13.46 13.81 9.20
N ALA A 177 -13.03 14.32 8.05
CA ALA A 177 -12.14 15.48 7.95
C ALA A 177 -12.86 16.82 8.22
N GLY A 178 -14.19 16.81 8.31
CA GLY A 178 -15.01 18.03 8.44
C GLY A 178 -14.93 18.91 7.19
N ARG A 179 -14.88 18.29 6.00
CA ARG A 179 -14.81 18.98 4.71
C ARG A 179 -16.13 18.87 3.96
N HIS A 180 -16.48 19.91 3.20
CA HIS A 180 -17.66 19.99 2.33
C HIS A 180 -17.25 19.97 0.86
N CYS A 181 -18.24 19.93 -0.05
CA CYS A 181 -18.03 19.73 -1.49
C CYS A 181 -16.97 20.67 -2.11
N ASP A 182 -16.98 21.94 -1.74
CA ASP A 182 -16.08 22.96 -2.33
C ASP A 182 -14.62 22.88 -1.82
N SER A 183 -14.40 22.12 -0.75
CA SER A 183 -13.06 21.90 -0.15
C SER A 183 -12.78 20.44 0.13
N ALA A 184 -13.27 19.55 -0.75
CA ALA A 184 -13.19 18.11 -0.55
C ALA A 184 -11.74 17.66 -0.42
N LEU A 185 -11.43 16.92 0.66
CA LEU A 185 -10.16 16.21 0.84
C LEU A 185 -10.12 14.93 0.00
N ALA A 186 -11.26 14.23 -0.09
CA ALA A 186 -11.38 12.94 -0.75
C ALA A 186 -12.20 13.03 -2.03
N VAL A 187 -11.66 12.45 -3.10
CA VAL A 187 -12.29 12.32 -4.41
C VAL A 187 -12.33 10.85 -4.85
N ARG A 188 -13.35 10.49 -5.64
CA ARG A 188 -13.42 9.14 -6.23
C ARG A 188 -12.51 9.05 -7.44
N VAL A 189 -11.67 8.01 -7.48
CA VAL A 189 -10.79 7.72 -8.64
C VAL A 189 -10.96 6.29 -9.18
N GLY A 190 -11.50 5.35 -8.40
CA GLY A 190 -11.62 3.93 -8.76
C GLY A 190 -10.68 3.04 -7.94
N ASN A 191 -10.68 1.75 -8.26
CA ASN A 191 -9.91 0.74 -7.53
C ASN A 191 -8.78 0.18 -8.39
N LEU A 192 -7.55 0.29 -7.90
CA LEU A 192 -6.33 -0.19 -8.55
C LEU A 192 -6.36 -1.69 -8.90
N LYS A 193 -7.20 -2.48 -8.23
CA LYS A 193 -7.35 -3.90 -8.57
C LYS A 193 -7.88 -4.14 -9.97
N TYR A 194 -8.59 -3.19 -10.56
CA TYR A 194 -9.08 -3.29 -11.94
C TYR A 194 -7.99 -3.01 -12.99
N ASP A 195 -6.86 -2.41 -12.57
CA ASP A 195 -5.72 -2.15 -13.43
C ASP A 195 -4.70 -3.30 -13.44
N MET A 196 -4.96 -4.36 -12.63
CA MET A 196 -4.10 -5.54 -12.60
C MET A 196 -4.08 -6.22 -13.96
N ARG A 197 -2.88 -6.37 -14.52
CA ARG A 197 -2.70 -7.10 -15.78
C ARG A 197 -2.84 -8.60 -15.53
N ILE A 198 -3.72 -9.22 -16.29
CA ILE A 198 -3.82 -10.67 -16.36
C ILE A 198 -2.55 -11.18 -17.06
N ALA A 199 -1.91 -12.21 -16.49
CA ALA A 199 -0.72 -12.80 -17.09
C ALA A 199 -1.04 -13.27 -18.52
N PRO A 200 -0.19 -12.96 -19.52
CA PRO A 200 -0.46 -13.28 -20.92
C PRO A 200 -0.69 -14.77 -21.18
N ASP A 201 -0.08 -15.62 -20.36
CA ASP A 201 -0.17 -17.08 -20.42
C ASP A 201 -1.39 -17.66 -19.66
N LEU A 202 -2.20 -16.83 -19.00
CA LEU A 202 -3.31 -17.32 -18.18
C LEU A 202 -4.32 -18.13 -18.99
N ALA A 203 -4.66 -17.68 -20.19
CA ALA A 203 -5.58 -18.41 -21.07
C ALA A 203 -5.01 -19.79 -21.46
N GLN A 204 -3.73 -19.88 -21.75
CA GLN A 204 -3.05 -21.13 -22.07
C GLN A 204 -3.01 -22.08 -20.88
N ARG A 205 -2.67 -21.56 -19.68
CA ARG A 205 -2.67 -22.33 -18.43
C ARG A 205 -4.07 -22.82 -18.06
N ALA A 206 -5.09 -21.98 -18.25
CA ALA A 206 -6.48 -22.36 -18.02
C ALA A 206 -6.93 -23.47 -19.00
N ALA A 207 -6.54 -23.38 -20.27
CA ALA A 207 -6.82 -24.43 -21.25
C ALA A 207 -6.14 -25.76 -20.90
N ALA A 208 -4.87 -25.72 -20.47
CA ALA A 208 -4.15 -26.92 -20.02
C ALA A 208 -4.85 -27.57 -18.82
N LEU A 209 -5.18 -26.80 -17.78
CA LEU A 209 -5.93 -27.30 -16.62
C LEU A 209 -7.29 -27.88 -17.02
N ARG A 210 -8.01 -27.25 -17.96
CA ARG A 210 -9.29 -27.76 -18.45
C ARG A 210 -9.14 -29.07 -19.16
N THR A 211 -8.05 -29.27 -19.92
CA THR A 211 -7.72 -30.54 -20.59
C THR A 211 -7.47 -31.63 -19.55
N ASP A 212 -6.70 -31.35 -18.49
CA ASP A 212 -6.42 -32.32 -17.43
C ASP A 212 -7.69 -32.72 -16.66
N TRP A 213 -8.60 -31.78 -16.43
CA TRP A 213 -9.84 -32.02 -15.72
C TRP A 213 -10.90 -32.74 -16.60
N GLY A 214 -10.80 -32.63 -17.92
CA GLY A 214 -11.76 -33.19 -18.86
C GLY A 214 -13.14 -32.50 -18.79
N ALA A 215 -14.20 -33.25 -19.11
CA ALA A 215 -15.58 -32.75 -19.16
C ALA A 215 -16.30 -32.74 -17.80
N ARG A 216 -15.66 -33.20 -16.73
CA ARG A 216 -16.28 -33.25 -15.39
C ARG A 216 -16.56 -31.86 -14.82
N PRO A 217 -17.64 -31.70 -14.01
CA PRO A 217 -17.88 -30.49 -13.25
C PRO A 217 -16.69 -30.20 -12.29
N VAL A 218 -16.34 -28.94 -12.18
CA VAL A 218 -15.25 -28.48 -11.29
C VAL A 218 -15.79 -27.44 -10.35
N LEU A 219 -15.66 -27.70 -9.04
CA LEU A 219 -15.89 -26.72 -7.97
C LEU A 219 -14.54 -26.21 -7.51
N VAL A 220 -14.40 -24.89 -7.44
CA VAL A 220 -13.19 -24.23 -6.90
C VAL A 220 -13.56 -23.50 -5.63
N ALA A 221 -13.05 -23.98 -4.50
CA ALA A 221 -13.16 -23.30 -3.22
C ALA A 221 -11.86 -22.50 -2.96
N GLY A 222 -11.96 -21.17 -2.80
CA GLY A 222 -10.81 -20.30 -2.62
C GLY A 222 -10.80 -19.63 -1.26
N SER A 223 -9.63 -19.56 -0.61
CA SER A 223 -9.44 -18.90 0.69
C SER A 223 -10.28 -19.47 1.82
N THR A 224 -10.46 -20.79 1.83
CA THR A 224 -11.21 -21.48 2.87
C THR A 224 -10.49 -21.43 4.22
N HIS A 225 -11.24 -21.37 5.29
CA HIS A 225 -10.76 -21.47 6.67
C HIS A 225 -10.98 -22.87 7.25
N ALA A 226 -10.32 -23.18 8.35
CA ALA A 226 -10.47 -24.47 9.00
C ALA A 226 -11.95 -24.79 9.30
N GLY A 227 -12.43 -25.97 8.85
CA GLY A 227 -13.82 -26.42 8.96
C GLY A 227 -14.73 -26.05 7.79
N GLU A 228 -14.34 -25.16 6.87
CA GLU A 228 -15.13 -24.80 5.70
C GLU A 228 -15.03 -25.87 4.59
N ASP A 229 -13.87 -26.51 4.47
CA ASP A 229 -13.65 -27.55 3.47
C ASP A 229 -14.56 -28.75 3.68
N GLU A 230 -14.77 -29.16 4.94
CA GLU A 230 -15.66 -30.24 5.30
C GLU A 230 -17.12 -29.94 4.94
N ILE A 231 -17.57 -28.69 5.13
CA ILE A 231 -18.93 -28.27 4.79
C ILE A 231 -19.11 -28.29 3.26
N ILE A 232 -18.12 -27.80 2.51
CA ILE A 232 -18.17 -27.76 1.04
C ILE A 232 -18.18 -29.19 0.45
N LEU A 233 -17.44 -30.12 1.06
CA LEU A 233 -17.37 -31.51 0.60
C LEU A 233 -18.63 -32.33 0.95
N GLN A 234 -19.43 -31.86 1.91
CA GLN A 234 -20.70 -32.50 2.31
C GLN A 234 -21.91 -31.96 1.53
N ALA A 235 -21.79 -30.83 0.84
CA ALA A 235 -22.84 -30.19 0.09
C ALA A 235 -22.93 -30.71 -1.35
#